data_e7d438051cf6d45ce1304e9533a767b8
#
_entry.id   e7d438051cf6d45ce1304e9533a767b8
#
_cell.length_a   1.000
_cell.length_b   1.000
_cell.length_c   1.000
_cell.angle_alpha   90.00
_cell.angle_beta   90.00
_cell.angle_gamma   90.00
#
_symmetry.space_group_name_H-M   'P 1'
#
loop_
_entity.id
_entity.type
_entity.pdbx_description
1 polymer ?
#
loop_
_entity_poly.entity_id
_entity_poly.type
_entity_poly.pdbx_seq_one_letter_code
_entity_poly.pdbx_strand_id
1 'polypeptide(L)'
;MLFQSRLYHLRRARGISQEELAGIVGVSRQAVQKWESGASRPDMDNLAALGRYFGVSLDYLITGAEREPPQQDAPPIQTVYLPGWHYEYKSRRTLFGLPLIQINLGQGGVHWARGVIAVGNLATGLLLAAGGLSTGLVSLGGVSLGLLALGGVAAGVLSALGGVALSFGLAVGGAAIGGAYAMGGAATASQIAAGGAASAHIAIGDAVEGAVTFPKEGWGPGTSTAIQAVILREYPGTPPLLVWLFSQVH
;
A
#
# COMPACT_ATOMS: atom_id res chain seq x y z
N MET A 1 -18.30 1.53 -49.77
CA MET A 1 -19.49 2.41 -49.82
C MET A 1 -19.32 3.53 -48.82
N LEU A 2 -19.72 4.77 -49.20
CA LEU A 2 -19.69 5.91 -48.28
C LEU A 2 -20.85 5.82 -47.28
N PHE A 3 -20.74 6.49 -46.13
CA PHE A 3 -21.77 6.53 -45.07
C PHE A 3 -23.17 6.86 -45.63
N GLN A 4 -23.27 7.90 -46.45
CA GLN A 4 -24.56 8.33 -47.02
C GLN A 4 -25.27 7.23 -47.82
N SER A 5 -24.52 6.52 -48.64
CA SER A 5 -25.08 5.42 -49.44
C SER A 5 -25.55 4.27 -48.58
N ARG A 6 -24.80 3.98 -47.51
CA ARG A 6 -25.12 2.91 -46.57
C ARG A 6 -26.38 3.21 -45.77
N LEU A 7 -26.49 4.45 -45.25
CA LEU A 7 -27.70 4.91 -44.57
C LEU A 7 -28.93 4.82 -45.46
N TYR A 8 -28.81 5.26 -46.69
CA TYR A 8 -29.89 5.14 -47.71
C TYR A 8 -30.29 3.68 -47.92
N HIS A 9 -29.34 2.77 -48.11
CA HIS A 9 -29.64 1.34 -48.31
C HIS A 9 -30.29 0.70 -47.08
N LEU A 10 -29.80 0.98 -45.88
CA LEU A 10 -30.37 0.47 -44.62
C LEU A 10 -31.82 0.94 -44.43
N ARG A 11 -32.09 2.23 -44.68
CA ARG A 11 -33.45 2.77 -44.61
C ARG A 11 -34.38 2.10 -45.65
N ARG A 12 -33.92 2.01 -46.87
CA ARG A 12 -34.70 1.37 -47.96
C ARG A 12 -34.96 -0.11 -47.71
N ALA A 13 -33.99 -0.83 -47.17
CA ALA A 13 -34.17 -2.22 -46.82
C ALA A 13 -35.22 -2.44 -45.71
N ARG A 14 -35.40 -1.43 -44.82
CA ARG A 14 -36.51 -1.42 -43.83
C ARG A 14 -37.82 -0.88 -44.37
N GLY A 15 -37.88 -0.42 -45.62
CA GLY A 15 -39.09 0.08 -46.25
C GLY A 15 -39.60 1.43 -45.73
N ILE A 16 -38.83 2.14 -44.92
CA ILE A 16 -39.26 3.38 -44.25
C ILE A 16 -38.86 4.63 -45.04
N SER A 17 -39.69 5.69 -44.90
CA SER A 17 -39.44 7.01 -45.49
C SER A 17 -38.38 7.80 -44.71
N GLN A 18 -37.85 8.88 -45.30
CA GLN A 18 -36.94 9.80 -44.55
C GLN A 18 -37.63 10.48 -43.37
N GLU A 19 -38.93 10.72 -43.47
CA GLU A 19 -39.78 11.30 -42.44
C GLU A 19 -39.89 10.36 -41.22
N GLU A 20 -40.18 9.09 -41.48
CA GLU A 20 -40.30 8.06 -40.46
C GLU A 20 -38.96 7.82 -39.77
N LEU A 21 -37.84 7.77 -40.52
CA LEU A 21 -36.52 7.65 -39.93
C LEU A 21 -36.19 8.87 -39.06
N ALA A 22 -36.55 10.08 -39.49
CA ALA A 22 -36.36 11.31 -38.74
C ALA A 22 -37.13 11.27 -37.42
N GLY A 23 -38.39 10.82 -37.43
CA GLY A 23 -39.18 10.64 -36.21
C GLY A 23 -38.58 9.63 -35.24
N ILE A 24 -38.02 8.52 -35.73
CA ILE A 24 -37.39 7.47 -34.91
C ILE A 24 -36.11 7.98 -34.22
N VAL A 25 -35.30 8.75 -34.96
CA VAL A 25 -34.02 9.26 -34.44
C VAL A 25 -34.21 10.57 -33.64
N GLY A 26 -35.37 11.22 -33.74
CA GLY A 26 -35.65 12.47 -33.03
C GLY A 26 -35.08 13.72 -33.73
N VAL A 27 -34.97 13.70 -35.06
CA VAL A 27 -34.42 14.80 -35.86
C VAL A 27 -35.41 15.29 -36.93
N SER A 28 -35.07 16.36 -37.63
CA SER A 28 -35.90 16.81 -38.76
C SER A 28 -35.67 15.94 -40.02
N ARG A 29 -36.69 15.81 -40.88
CA ARG A 29 -36.56 15.16 -42.18
C ARG A 29 -35.41 15.75 -43.01
N GLN A 30 -35.21 17.06 -42.94
CA GLN A 30 -34.12 17.74 -43.63
C GLN A 30 -32.73 17.29 -43.16
N ALA A 31 -32.57 16.93 -41.87
CA ALA A 31 -31.33 16.37 -41.35
C ALA A 31 -31.01 15.03 -42.00
N VAL A 32 -32.01 14.11 -42.04
CA VAL A 32 -31.85 12.81 -42.69
C VAL A 32 -31.54 12.95 -44.18
N GLN A 33 -32.20 13.88 -44.86
CA GLN A 33 -31.93 14.18 -46.27
C GLN A 33 -30.49 14.66 -46.50
N LYS A 34 -29.97 15.56 -45.63
CA LYS A 34 -28.59 16.04 -45.70
C LYS A 34 -27.57 14.91 -45.41
N TRP A 35 -27.91 13.98 -44.54
CA TRP A 35 -27.06 12.83 -44.24
C TRP A 35 -27.01 11.86 -45.45
N GLU A 36 -28.12 11.57 -46.06
CA GLU A 36 -28.19 10.68 -47.23
C GLU A 36 -27.61 11.32 -48.53
N SER A 37 -27.62 12.65 -48.63
CA SER A 37 -26.95 13.36 -49.71
C SER A 37 -25.47 13.60 -49.50
N GLY A 38 -24.99 13.38 -48.27
CA GLY A 38 -23.60 13.66 -47.89
C GLY A 38 -23.28 15.13 -47.57
N ALA A 39 -24.31 16.00 -47.56
CA ALA A 39 -24.17 17.43 -47.30
C ALA A 39 -23.79 17.70 -45.81
N SER A 40 -24.17 16.79 -44.89
CA SER A 40 -23.74 16.82 -43.49
C SER A 40 -23.58 15.41 -42.93
N ARG A 41 -22.96 15.29 -41.74
CA ARG A 41 -22.89 14.03 -40.99
C ARG A 41 -23.70 14.15 -39.71
N PRO A 42 -24.31 13.05 -39.23
CA PRO A 42 -24.92 13.02 -37.91
C PRO A 42 -23.84 13.14 -36.82
N ASP A 43 -24.22 13.69 -35.69
CA ASP A 43 -23.39 13.67 -34.47
C ASP A 43 -23.34 12.27 -33.86
N MET A 44 -22.55 12.11 -32.78
CA MET A 44 -22.34 10.81 -32.14
C MET A 44 -23.63 10.23 -31.53
N ASP A 45 -24.51 11.06 -31.00
CA ASP A 45 -25.77 10.62 -30.39
C ASP A 45 -26.73 10.09 -31.47
N ASN A 46 -26.84 10.80 -32.60
CA ASN A 46 -27.63 10.38 -33.75
C ASN A 46 -27.05 9.13 -34.42
N LEU A 47 -25.73 9.01 -34.53
CA LEU A 47 -25.07 7.78 -35.01
C LEU A 47 -25.40 6.58 -34.11
N ALA A 48 -25.35 6.77 -32.79
CA ALA A 48 -25.72 5.72 -31.85
C ALA A 48 -27.19 5.31 -31.92
N ALA A 49 -28.10 6.28 -32.18
CA ALA A 49 -29.51 6.02 -32.38
C ALA A 49 -29.74 5.25 -33.68
N LEU A 50 -29.08 5.62 -34.78
CA LEU A 50 -29.13 4.92 -36.05
C LEU A 50 -28.59 3.49 -35.94
N GLY A 51 -27.44 3.29 -35.25
CA GLY A 51 -26.85 1.98 -35.01
C GLY A 51 -27.81 1.05 -34.26
N ARG A 52 -28.43 1.54 -33.18
CA ARG A 52 -29.43 0.80 -32.39
C ARG A 52 -30.67 0.45 -33.24
N TYR A 53 -31.19 1.40 -33.98
CA TYR A 53 -32.39 1.17 -34.78
C TYR A 53 -32.17 0.15 -35.92
N PHE A 54 -31.05 0.26 -36.63
CA PHE A 54 -30.73 -0.67 -37.72
C PHE A 54 -30.14 -1.99 -37.24
N GLY A 55 -29.70 -2.09 -35.97
CA GLY A 55 -29.06 -3.27 -35.42
C GLY A 55 -27.66 -3.51 -35.98
N VAL A 56 -26.92 -2.43 -36.28
CA VAL A 56 -25.57 -2.49 -36.86
C VAL A 56 -24.59 -1.75 -35.99
N SER A 57 -23.31 -2.14 -36.07
CA SER A 57 -22.24 -1.47 -35.31
C SER A 57 -21.98 -0.07 -35.85
N LEU A 58 -21.49 0.84 -35.01
CA LEU A 58 -21.04 2.17 -35.42
C LEU A 58 -19.91 2.08 -36.45
N ASP A 59 -19.00 1.12 -36.28
CA ASP A 59 -17.93 0.85 -37.24
C ASP A 59 -18.50 0.51 -38.62
N TYR A 60 -19.49 -0.36 -38.67
CA TYR A 60 -20.19 -0.68 -39.94
C TYR A 60 -20.85 0.55 -40.55
N LEU A 61 -21.56 1.36 -39.76
CA LEU A 61 -22.17 2.58 -40.25
C LEU A 61 -21.16 3.57 -40.84
N ILE A 62 -19.99 3.74 -40.18
CA ILE A 62 -18.99 4.75 -40.55
C ILE A 62 -18.07 4.23 -41.66
N THR A 63 -17.50 3.04 -41.49
CA THR A 63 -16.45 2.51 -42.34
C THR A 63 -16.93 1.48 -43.36
N GLY A 64 -18.06 0.80 -43.07
CA GLY A 64 -18.57 -0.33 -43.83
C GLY A 64 -17.86 -1.64 -43.53
N ALA A 65 -16.91 -1.65 -42.62
CA ALA A 65 -16.32 -2.86 -42.14
C ALA A 65 -17.24 -3.42 -41.05
N GLU A 66 -17.81 -4.57 -41.30
CA GLU A 66 -18.39 -5.38 -40.25
C GLU A 66 -17.17 -5.93 -39.51
N ARG A 67 -16.82 -5.29 -38.39
CA ARG A 67 -15.87 -5.90 -37.45
C ARG A 67 -16.61 -7.13 -36.94
N GLU A 68 -16.17 -8.30 -37.36
CA GLU A 68 -16.59 -9.51 -36.67
C GLU A 68 -16.43 -9.23 -35.16
N PRO A 69 -17.47 -9.53 -34.36
CA PRO A 69 -17.29 -9.45 -32.91
C PRO A 69 -15.97 -10.18 -32.62
N PRO A 70 -15.08 -9.60 -31.80
CA PRO A 70 -13.76 -10.22 -31.57
C PRO A 70 -14.01 -11.69 -31.35
N GLN A 71 -13.50 -12.52 -32.29
CA GLN A 71 -13.69 -13.96 -32.22
C GLN A 71 -13.31 -14.36 -30.81
N GLN A 72 -14.25 -14.97 -30.12
CA GLN A 72 -14.04 -15.54 -28.78
C GLN A 72 -13.00 -16.67 -28.78
N ASP A 73 -12.18 -16.73 -29.84
CA ASP A 73 -11.00 -17.59 -29.96
C ASP A 73 -9.73 -17.01 -29.31
N ALA A 74 -9.77 -15.81 -28.73
CA ALA A 74 -8.87 -15.53 -27.65
C ALA A 74 -9.23 -16.56 -26.55
N PRO A 75 -8.32 -17.52 -26.24
CA PRO A 75 -8.61 -18.43 -25.16
C PRO A 75 -9.08 -17.56 -23.98
N PRO A 76 -10.21 -17.91 -23.34
CA PRO A 76 -10.70 -17.12 -22.24
C PRO A 76 -9.48 -16.88 -21.39
N ILE A 77 -9.18 -15.60 -21.03
CA ILE A 77 -8.14 -15.34 -20.07
C ILE A 77 -8.57 -16.20 -18.90
N GLN A 78 -8.08 -17.42 -18.85
CA GLN A 78 -8.19 -18.25 -17.69
C GLN A 78 -7.37 -17.49 -16.69
N THR A 79 -8.05 -16.62 -15.96
CA THR A 79 -7.59 -16.27 -14.63
C THR A 79 -7.43 -17.64 -13.99
N VAL A 80 -6.20 -18.17 -14.06
CA VAL A 80 -5.81 -19.33 -13.27
C VAL A 80 -5.96 -18.80 -11.86
N TYR A 81 -7.13 -19.02 -11.28
CA TYR A 81 -7.30 -19.01 -9.86
C TYR A 81 -6.39 -20.15 -9.39
N LEU A 82 -5.13 -19.81 -9.14
CA LEU A 82 -4.31 -20.63 -8.29
C LEU A 82 -5.11 -20.69 -6.99
N PRO A 83 -5.62 -21.85 -6.58
CA PRO A 83 -6.31 -21.94 -5.32
C PRO A 83 -5.30 -21.48 -4.28
N GLY A 84 -5.46 -20.25 -3.83
CA GLY A 84 -4.61 -19.70 -2.79
C GLY A 84 -4.78 -20.60 -1.58
N TRP A 85 -3.71 -21.20 -1.09
CA TRP A 85 -3.78 -21.95 0.15
C TRP A 85 -4.25 -21.00 1.25
N HIS A 86 -5.21 -21.48 2.06
CA HIS A 86 -5.74 -20.76 3.20
C HIS A 86 -5.71 -21.72 4.40
N TYR A 87 -5.09 -21.27 5.47
CA TYR A 87 -5.02 -21.98 6.73
C TYR A 87 -5.62 -21.12 7.84
N GLU A 88 -6.69 -21.60 8.44
CA GLU A 88 -7.31 -20.95 9.58
C GLU A 88 -7.34 -21.91 10.77
N TYR A 89 -6.81 -21.45 11.90
CA TYR A 89 -6.90 -22.12 13.18
C TYR A 89 -7.39 -21.14 14.23
N LYS A 90 -8.41 -21.54 15.00
CA LYS A 90 -8.96 -20.76 16.08
C LYS A 90 -9.11 -21.62 17.32
N SER A 91 -8.45 -21.21 18.41
CA SER A 91 -8.55 -21.91 19.70
C SER A 91 -9.98 -21.87 20.24
N ARG A 92 -10.44 -22.97 20.82
CA ARG A 92 -11.72 -23.05 21.53
C ARG A 92 -11.70 -22.31 22.86
N ARG A 93 -10.53 -22.14 23.48
CA ARG A 93 -10.37 -21.37 24.72
C ARG A 93 -10.32 -19.89 24.42
N THR A 94 -11.07 -19.11 25.17
CA THR A 94 -11.14 -17.65 25.02
C THR A 94 -10.70 -16.97 26.31
N LEU A 95 -10.04 -15.81 26.18
CA LEU A 95 -9.69 -14.92 27.27
C LEU A 95 -10.24 -13.52 26.92
N PHE A 96 -11.04 -12.94 27.80
CA PHE A 96 -11.76 -11.67 27.56
C PHE A 96 -12.58 -11.63 26.26
N GLY A 97 -13.18 -12.78 25.87
CA GLY A 97 -13.94 -12.88 24.63
C GLY A 97 -13.11 -13.07 23.35
N LEU A 98 -11.77 -13.04 23.46
CA LEU A 98 -10.84 -13.27 22.34
C LEU A 98 -10.30 -14.71 22.37
N PRO A 99 -10.13 -15.38 21.23
CA PRO A 99 -9.48 -16.70 21.19
C PRO A 99 -8.04 -16.59 21.70
N LEU A 100 -7.58 -17.59 22.45
CA LEU A 100 -6.20 -17.59 22.94
C LEU A 100 -5.22 -17.56 21.79
N ILE A 101 -5.47 -18.33 20.73
CA ILE A 101 -4.61 -18.40 19.54
C ILE A 101 -5.53 -18.34 18.33
N GLN A 102 -5.25 -17.43 17.43
CA GLN A 102 -5.81 -17.42 16.08
C GLN A 102 -4.70 -17.29 15.05
N ILE A 103 -4.67 -18.23 14.13
CA ILE A 103 -3.79 -18.23 12.97
C ILE A 103 -4.67 -18.10 11.74
N ASN A 104 -4.42 -17.12 10.90
CA ASN A 104 -5.17 -16.90 9.67
C ASN A 104 -4.19 -16.47 8.57
N LEU A 105 -3.69 -17.44 7.82
CA LEU A 105 -2.68 -17.29 6.78
C LEU A 105 -3.29 -17.70 5.44
N GLY A 106 -3.00 -16.96 4.38
CA GLY A 106 -3.46 -17.31 3.04
C GLY A 106 -2.93 -16.38 1.95
N GLN A 107 -3.09 -16.82 0.69
CA GLN A 107 -2.81 -16.04 -0.51
C GLN A 107 -4.13 -15.54 -1.11
N GLY A 108 -4.11 -14.35 -1.72
CA GLY A 108 -5.25 -13.83 -2.50
C GLY A 108 -6.32 -13.09 -1.70
N GLY A 109 -6.06 -12.69 -0.45
CA GLY A 109 -7.01 -11.91 0.36
C GLY A 109 -6.42 -11.30 1.62
N VAL A 110 -7.21 -10.47 2.29
CA VAL A 110 -6.86 -9.92 3.60
C VAL A 110 -7.28 -10.92 4.67
N HIS A 111 -6.31 -11.67 5.19
CA HIS A 111 -6.53 -12.64 6.27
C HIS A 111 -6.23 -11.99 7.62
N TRP A 112 -7.27 -11.66 8.34
CA TRP A 112 -7.19 -10.99 9.63
C TRP A 112 -7.29 -11.98 10.79
N ALA A 113 -6.25 -12.02 11.62
CA ALA A 113 -6.24 -12.78 12.86
C ALA A 113 -6.44 -11.85 14.06
N ARG A 114 -7.36 -12.21 14.98
CA ARG A 114 -7.63 -11.47 16.22
C ARG A 114 -7.63 -12.41 17.39
N GLY A 115 -6.76 -12.20 18.38
CA GLY A 115 -6.66 -13.10 19.54
C GLY A 115 -5.75 -12.57 20.62
N VAL A 116 -5.52 -13.39 21.64
CA VAL A 116 -4.47 -13.10 22.63
C VAL A 116 -3.11 -13.25 21.94
N ILE A 117 -2.94 -14.32 21.16
CA ILE A 117 -1.83 -14.54 20.23
C ILE A 117 -2.46 -14.60 18.84
N ALA A 118 -2.07 -13.70 17.95
CA ALA A 118 -2.57 -13.61 16.58
C ALA A 118 -1.43 -13.77 15.58
N VAL A 119 -1.62 -14.63 14.58
CA VAL A 119 -0.67 -14.83 13.48
C VAL A 119 -1.45 -14.78 12.17
N GLY A 120 -1.10 -13.85 11.27
CA GLY A 120 -1.84 -13.67 10.03
C GLY A 120 -1.24 -12.60 9.13
N ASN A 121 -1.83 -12.38 7.95
CA ASN A 121 -1.41 -11.30 7.07
C ASN A 121 -1.63 -9.93 7.76
N LEU A 122 -2.78 -9.78 8.42
CA LEU A 122 -3.07 -8.74 9.40
C LEU A 122 -3.28 -9.40 10.76
N ALA A 123 -2.49 -9.05 11.76
CA ALA A 123 -2.56 -9.64 13.09
C ALA A 123 -2.84 -8.56 14.15
N THR A 124 -3.90 -8.77 14.95
CA THR A 124 -4.19 -7.95 16.11
C THR A 124 -4.20 -8.86 17.34
N GLY A 125 -3.13 -8.85 18.11
CA GLY A 125 -2.95 -9.67 19.30
C GLY A 125 -2.97 -8.83 20.57
N LEU A 126 -3.62 -9.33 21.64
CA LEU A 126 -3.54 -8.66 22.94
C LEU A 126 -2.12 -8.73 23.51
N LEU A 127 -1.49 -9.90 23.48
CA LEU A 127 -0.11 -10.11 23.96
C LEU A 127 0.86 -10.14 22.78
N LEU A 128 0.62 -10.98 21.79
CA LEU A 128 1.54 -11.19 20.68
C LEU A 128 0.79 -11.13 19.35
N ALA A 129 1.33 -10.35 18.41
CA ALA A 129 0.88 -10.28 17.04
C ALA A 129 2.04 -10.54 16.08
N ALA A 130 1.86 -11.41 15.10
CA ALA A 130 2.84 -11.68 14.07
C ALA A 130 2.21 -11.69 12.68
N GLY A 131 2.75 -10.88 11.74
CA GLY A 131 2.18 -10.78 10.40
C GLY A 131 2.77 -9.70 9.52
N GLY A 132 2.18 -9.48 8.35
CA GLY A 132 2.57 -8.38 7.46
C GLY A 132 2.39 -7.01 8.13
N LEU A 133 1.17 -6.78 8.63
CA LEU A 133 0.83 -5.69 9.56
C LEU A 133 0.49 -6.32 10.91
N SER A 134 1.14 -5.90 11.97
CA SER A 134 0.92 -6.45 13.32
C SER A 134 0.69 -5.36 14.35
N THR A 135 -0.27 -5.60 15.26
CA THR A 135 -0.59 -4.69 16.37
C THR A 135 -0.79 -5.50 17.64
N GLY A 136 -0.06 -5.20 18.69
CA GLY A 136 -0.14 -5.93 19.95
C GLY A 136 0.83 -5.41 21.01
N LEU A 137 0.80 -6.02 22.21
CA LEU A 137 1.79 -5.68 23.23
C LEU A 137 3.21 -5.96 22.71
N VAL A 138 3.40 -7.15 22.14
CA VAL A 138 4.60 -7.52 21.37
C VAL A 138 4.16 -7.74 19.92
N SER A 139 4.70 -6.96 18.99
CA SER A 139 4.35 -7.01 17.57
C SER A 139 5.56 -7.33 16.71
N LEU A 140 5.38 -8.27 15.78
CA LEU A 140 6.41 -8.78 14.87
C LEU A 140 5.85 -8.72 13.44
N GLY A 141 6.53 -7.99 12.53
CA GLY A 141 5.99 -7.94 11.16
C GLY A 141 6.71 -7.02 10.19
N GLY A 142 6.18 -6.88 8.99
CA GLY A 142 6.67 -5.90 8.02
C GLY A 142 6.49 -4.47 8.55
N VAL A 143 5.27 -4.17 9.00
CA VAL A 143 4.95 -2.97 9.79
C VAL A 143 4.41 -3.44 11.13
N SER A 144 5.00 -2.97 12.21
CA SER A 144 4.65 -3.39 13.57
C SER A 144 4.36 -2.19 14.48
N LEU A 145 3.27 -2.30 15.25
CA LEU A 145 2.81 -1.30 16.21
C LEU A 145 2.59 -1.98 17.56
N GLY A 146 3.21 -1.47 18.64
CA GLY A 146 3.03 -2.09 19.96
C GLY A 146 3.76 -1.42 21.09
N LEU A 147 3.79 -2.10 22.24
CA LEU A 147 4.68 -1.70 23.35
C LEU A 147 6.13 -2.03 22.98
N LEU A 148 6.33 -3.25 22.47
CA LEU A 148 7.56 -3.73 21.87
C LEU A 148 7.29 -4.05 20.40
N ALA A 149 7.92 -3.35 19.47
CA ALA A 149 7.69 -3.50 18.03
C ALA A 149 8.98 -3.94 17.32
N LEU A 150 8.88 -4.99 16.51
CA LEU A 150 9.99 -5.49 15.69
C LEU A 150 9.51 -5.67 14.25
N GLY A 151 10.23 -5.04 13.28
CA GLY A 151 9.80 -5.15 11.89
C GLY A 151 10.62 -4.33 10.91
N GLY A 152 10.19 -4.29 9.65
CA GLY A 152 10.78 -3.39 8.65
C GLY A 152 10.59 -1.93 9.06
N VAL A 153 9.33 -1.57 9.37
CA VAL A 153 8.94 -0.32 10.03
C VAL A 153 8.34 -0.69 11.37
N ALA A 154 8.95 -0.22 12.45
CA ALA A 154 8.52 -0.52 13.80
C ALA A 154 8.16 0.76 14.56
N ALA A 155 6.98 0.82 15.18
CA ALA A 155 6.58 1.88 16.07
C ALA A 155 6.21 1.28 17.44
N GLY A 156 7.02 1.57 18.46
CA GLY A 156 6.88 1.03 19.80
C GLY A 156 6.73 2.11 20.86
N VAL A 157 5.95 1.84 21.89
CA VAL A 157 5.90 2.76 23.03
C VAL A 157 7.18 2.64 23.87
N LEU A 158 7.57 1.42 24.24
CA LEU A 158 8.76 1.18 25.06
C LEU A 158 10.00 0.98 24.19
N SER A 159 9.91 0.13 23.17
CA SER A 159 11.01 -0.07 22.23
C SER A 159 10.54 -0.42 20.82
N ALA A 160 11.33 -0.01 19.82
CA ALA A 160 11.15 -0.34 18.41
C ALA A 160 12.49 -0.77 17.82
N LEU A 161 12.48 -1.90 17.09
CA LEU A 161 13.64 -2.41 16.36
C LEU A 161 13.25 -2.68 14.92
N GLY A 162 13.98 -2.08 13.96
CA GLY A 162 13.62 -2.25 12.54
C GLY A 162 14.51 -1.50 11.57
N GLY A 163 14.17 -1.52 10.29
CA GLY A 163 14.82 -0.66 9.29
C GLY A 163 14.59 0.81 9.62
N VAL A 164 13.32 1.15 9.86
CA VAL A 164 12.88 2.42 10.43
C VAL A 164 12.25 2.14 11.79
N ALA A 165 12.77 2.73 12.84
CA ALA A 165 12.30 2.53 14.22
C ALA A 165 11.87 3.85 14.86
N LEU A 166 10.64 3.88 15.40
CA LEU A 166 10.07 5.00 16.14
C LEU A 166 9.67 4.52 17.53
N SER A 167 10.14 5.17 18.60
CA SER A 167 9.79 4.78 19.97
C SER A 167 9.83 5.97 20.91
N PHE A 168 9.01 5.97 21.97
CA PHE A 168 9.18 6.93 23.06
C PHE A 168 10.34 6.54 23.98
N GLY A 169 10.66 5.25 24.11
CA GLY A 169 11.80 4.76 24.87
C GLY A 169 13.04 4.59 23.99
N LEU A 170 13.31 3.36 23.56
CA LEU A 170 14.47 2.97 22.77
C LEU A 170 14.09 2.67 21.32
N ALA A 171 14.69 3.35 20.36
CA ALA A 171 14.62 3.02 18.95
C ALA A 171 15.96 2.48 18.44
N VAL A 172 15.94 1.34 17.71
CA VAL A 172 17.14 0.75 17.11
C VAL A 172 16.85 0.38 15.66
N GLY A 173 17.65 0.93 14.72
CA GLY A 173 17.40 0.65 13.30
C GLY A 173 18.33 1.39 12.35
N GLY A 174 18.07 1.25 11.05
CA GLY A 174 18.79 2.05 10.04
C GLY A 174 18.54 3.55 10.25
N ALA A 175 17.27 3.93 10.37
CA ALA A 175 16.82 5.23 10.84
C ALA A 175 16.07 5.04 12.17
N ALA A 176 16.55 5.62 13.24
CA ALA A 176 16.00 5.47 14.58
C ALA A 176 15.63 6.82 15.20
N ILE A 177 14.36 6.97 15.59
CA ILE A 177 13.88 8.15 16.34
C ILE A 177 13.36 7.67 17.68
N GLY A 178 14.13 7.95 18.74
CA GLY A 178 13.81 7.56 20.10
C GLY A 178 13.42 8.76 20.96
N GLY A 179 12.44 8.62 21.82
CA GLY A 179 12.13 9.66 22.81
C GLY A 179 13.29 9.83 23.80
N ALA A 180 13.77 8.74 24.37
CA ALA A 180 14.90 8.75 25.27
C ALA A 180 16.21 8.31 24.59
N TYR A 181 16.20 7.17 23.91
CA TYR A 181 17.39 6.50 23.39
C TYR A 181 17.21 6.15 21.93
N ALA A 182 18.24 6.36 21.10
CA ALA A 182 18.26 5.92 19.70
C ALA A 182 19.62 5.32 19.32
N MET A 183 19.60 4.28 18.49
CA MET A 183 20.81 3.66 17.97
C MET A 183 20.60 3.24 16.53
N GLY A 184 21.51 3.62 15.61
CA GLY A 184 21.38 3.24 14.21
C GLY A 184 22.26 4.01 13.25
N GLY A 185 22.01 3.87 11.94
CA GLY A 185 22.71 4.64 10.92
C GLY A 185 22.49 6.14 11.09
N ALA A 186 21.23 6.54 11.18
CA ALA A 186 20.79 7.88 11.56
C ALA A 186 19.95 7.75 12.86
N ALA A 187 20.42 8.32 13.96
CA ALA A 187 19.81 8.19 15.27
C ALA A 187 19.50 9.56 15.87
N THR A 188 18.24 9.78 16.26
CA THR A 188 17.82 11.02 16.94
C THR A 188 17.10 10.67 18.24
N ALA A 189 17.51 11.27 19.34
CA ALA A 189 16.90 11.06 20.65
C ALA A 189 16.98 12.33 21.52
N SER A 190 16.24 12.36 22.63
CA SER A 190 16.37 13.47 23.58
C SER A 190 17.57 13.31 24.52
N GLN A 191 17.89 12.10 24.93
CA GLN A 191 18.95 11.84 25.91
C GLN A 191 20.23 11.34 25.24
N ILE A 192 20.20 10.13 24.65
CA ILE A 192 21.39 9.49 24.10
C ILE A 192 21.11 8.96 22.71
N ALA A 193 21.92 9.37 21.74
CA ALA A 193 21.91 8.80 20.38
C ALA A 193 23.29 8.26 20.02
N ALA A 194 23.32 7.12 19.32
CA ALA A 194 24.55 6.53 18.83
C ALA A 194 24.38 6.01 17.40
N GLY A 195 25.34 6.38 16.53
CA GLY A 195 25.29 5.93 15.13
C GLY A 195 26.16 6.74 14.18
N GLY A 196 26.00 6.50 12.87
CA GLY A 196 26.73 7.25 11.85
C GLY A 196 26.41 8.75 11.89
N ALA A 197 25.11 9.10 11.95
CA ALA A 197 24.64 10.45 12.23
C ALA A 197 23.82 10.42 13.52
N ALA A 198 24.30 11.04 14.59
CA ALA A 198 23.66 11.02 15.90
C ALA A 198 23.34 12.44 16.38
N SER A 199 22.07 12.69 16.75
CA SER A 199 21.59 13.97 17.29
C SER A 199 20.86 13.72 18.61
N ALA A 200 21.44 14.17 19.73
CA ALA A 200 20.90 14.01 21.08
C ALA A 200 21.64 14.90 22.07
N HIS A 201 21.19 14.92 23.35
CA HIS A 201 21.99 15.55 24.43
C HIS A 201 23.38 14.92 24.53
N ILE A 202 23.48 13.58 24.56
CA ILE A 202 24.73 12.84 24.40
C ILE A 202 24.72 12.16 23.03
N ALA A 203 25.59 12.61 22.12
CA ALA A 203 25.67 12.08 20.76
C ALA A 203 27.03 11.35 20.56
N ILE A 204 26.95 10.11 20.04
CA ILE A 204 28.08 9.19 19.89
C ILE A 204 28.13 8.72 18.44
N GLY A 205 29.20 8.95 17.69
CA GLY A 205 29.30 8.47 16.31
C GLY A 205 30.16 9.31 15.39
N ASP A 206 29.93 9.22 14.07
CA ASP A 206 30.75 9.92 13.08
C ASP A 206 30.34 11.40 12.95
N ALA A 207 29.08 11.66 12.58
CA ALA A 207 28.50 13.00 12.55
C ALA A 207 27.62 13.19 13.79
N VAL A 208 28.07 13.97 14.75
CA VAL A 208 27.42 14.10 16.05
C VAL A 208 26.98 15.54 16.32
N GLU A 209 25.75 15.69 16.81
CA GLU A 209 25.16 16.97 17.18
C GLU A 209 24.52 16.85 18.57
N GLY A 210 24.98 17.65 19.53
CA GLY A 210 24.46 17.61 20.89
C GLY A 210 25.26 18.45 21.88
N ALA A 211 24.85 18.43 23.15
CA ALA A 211 25.54 19.16 24.23
C ALA A 211 26.84 18.46 24.60
N VAL A 212 26.85 17.12 24.60
CA VAL A 212 28.06 16.30 24.85
C VAL A 212 28.24 15.38 23.63
N THR A 213 29.36 15.51 22.94
CA THR A 213 29.62 14.76 21.71
C THR A 213 30.87 13.89 21.84
N PHE A 214 30.76 12.67 21.31
CA PHE A 214 31.86 11.71 21.19
C PHE A 214 32.07 11.35 19.72
N PRO A 215 32.76 12.23 18.96
CA PRO A 215 33.04 11.95 17.55
C PRO A 215 34.06 10.80 17.45
N LYS A 216 33.83 9.90 16.50
CA LYS A 216 34.65 8.68 16.30
C LYS A 216 36.12 8.98 15.99
N GLU A 217 36.40 10.09 15.37
CA GLU A 217 37.77 10.53 15.04
C GLU A 217 38.67 10.73 16.26
N GLY A 218 38.09 10.94 17.46
CA GLY A 218 38.83 11.14 18.73
C GLY A 218 38.93 9.90 19.63
N TRP A 219 38.55 8.70 19.14
CA TRP A 219 38.47 7.50 19.98
C TRP A 219 39.85 6.88 20.20
N GLY A 220 40.10 6.52 21.46
CA GLY A 220 41.33 5.90 21.92
C GLY A 220 41.07 4.99 23.13
N PRO A 221 42.13 4.40 23.68
CA PRO A 221 42.03 3.60 24.90
C PRO A 221 41.36 4.39 26.03
N GLY A 222 40.22 3.90 26.54
CA GLY A 222 39.47 4.56 27.62
C GLY A 222 38.23 5.37 27.15
N THR A 223 38.00 5.55 25.87
CA THR A 223 36.80 6.28 25.36
C THR A 223 35.51 5.63 25.87
N SER A 224 35.40 4.31 25.83
CA SER A 224 34.21 3.59 26.34
C SER A 224 33.97 3.86 27.83
N THR A 225 35.02 3.92 28.63
CA THR A 225 34.93 4.25 30.07
C THR A 225 34.52 5.71 30.27
N ALA A 226 35.01 6.63 29.43
CA ALA A 226 34.61 8.03 29.46
C ALA A 226 33.13 8.20 29.09
N ILE A 227 32.64 7.51 28.04
CA ILE A 227 31.23 7.49 27.64
C ILE A 227 30.35 6.97 28.79
N GLN A 228 30.72 5.85 29.42
CA GLN A 228 29.99 5.31 30.56
C GLN A 228 29.93 6.31 31.73
N ALA A 229 31.07 6.93 32.09
CA ALA A 229 31.12 7.91 33.16
C ALA A 229 30.22 9.11 32.90
N VAL A 230 30.20 9.62 31.67
CA VAL A 230 29.34 10.75 31.28
C VAL A 230 27.86 10.34 31.30
N ILE A 231 27.51 9.17 30.74
CA ILE A 231 26.12 8.69 30.76
C ILE A 231 25.60 8.56 32.18
N LEU A 232 26.37 7.93 33.07
CA LEU A 232 25.98 7.72 34.46
C LEU A 232 25.93 9.04 35.27
N ARG A 233 26.74 10.03 34.89
CA ARG A 233 26.72 11.35 35.49
C ARG A 233 25.51 12.16 35.13
N GLU A 234 25.20 12.23 33.83
CA GLU A 234 24.09 13.03 33.28
C GLU A 234 22.71 12.33 33.45
N TYR A 235 22.72 10.99 33.32
CA TYR A 235 21.50 10.16 33.38
C TYR A 235 21.73 8.95 34.30
N PRO A 236 21.76 9.12 35.64
CA PRO A 236 22.03 8.04 36.61
C PRO A 236 20.95 6.93 36.58
N GLY A 237 19.78 7.20 36.03
CA GLY A 237 18.68 6.21 35.87
C GLY A 237 18.77 5.37 34.60
N THR A 238 19.79 5.51 33.77
CA THR A 238 19.93 4.72 32.55
C THR A 238 20.20 3.25 32.89
N PRO A 239 19.43 2.30 32.31
CA PRO A 239 19.64 0.87 32.54
C PRO A 239 21.09 0.44 32.22
N PRO A 240 21.73 -0.40 33.08
CA PRO A 240 23.14 -0.80 32.89
C PRO A 240 23.42 -1.43 31.51
N LEU A 241 22.45 -2.17 31.00
CA LEU A 241 22.53 -2.77 29.67
C LEU A 241 22.68 -1.69 28.55
N LEU A 242 21.93 -0.59 28.66
CA LEU A 242 22.01 0.50 27.68
C LEU A 242 23.33 1.27 27.85
N VAL A 243 23.79 1.51 29.08
CA VAL A 243 25.10 2.13 29.33
C VAL A 243 26.20 1.32 28.65
N TRP A 244 26.19 0.00 28.85
CA TRP A 244 27.14 -0.91 28.20
C TRP A 244 26.99 -0.86 26.68
N LEU A 245 25.76 -0.95 26.18
CA LEU A 245 25.48 -0.98 24.73
C LEU A 245 26.00 0.29 24.04
N PHE A 246 25.71 1.47 24.57
CA PHE A 246 26.17 2.75 24.02
C PHE A 246 27.69 2.95 24.12
N SER A 247 28.34 2.32 25.07
CA SER A 247 29.80 2.39 25.22
C SER A 247 30.56 1.46 24.28
N GLN A 248 29.89 0.50 23.63
CA GLN A 248 30.47 -0.48 22.71
C GLN A 248 30.25 -0.11 21.23
N VAL A 249 29.68 1.04 20.95
CA VAL A 249 29.51 1.52 19.58
C VAL A 249 30.89 1.91 19.02
N HIS A 250 31.49 1.00 18.26
CA HIS A 250 32.81 1.18 17.60
C HIS A 250 32.64 1.39 16.10
#